data_007261e732d7c3fbdb1d24ea43fecc45
#
_entry.id   007261e732d7c3fbdb1d24ea43fecc45
#
_cell.length_a   1.000
_cell.length_b   1.000
_cell.length_c   1.000
_cell.angle_alpha   90.00
_cell.angle_beta   90.00
_cell.angle_gamma   90.00
#
_symmetry.space_group_name_H-M   'P 1'
#
loop_
_entity.id
_entity.type
_entity.pdbx_description
1 polymer ?
#
loop_
_entity_poly.entity_id
_entity_poly.type
_entity_poly.pdbx_seq_one_letter_code
_entity_poly.pdbx_strand_id
1 'polypeptide(L)'
;MLGRIVEVSNDKRHLSVYRGFMLVHSTGENRQEVGRVPLDDIAALIANAHGLSYTNNLLVALAERGAPFVLCAANHNVVGMLWPMAGHHQQAHRFEAQIACKEPLRKQLWAAIVKAKLLNQAAVLQAMGATPAPVQALAKQVRSGDPDNLEAQGARKYWGLLMGPLF
;
A
#
# COMPACT_ATOMS: atom_id res chain seq x y z
N MET A 1 3.75 -17.71 -2.51
CA MET A 1 4.11 -17.00 -1.25
C MET A 1 3.82 -15.53 -1.50
N LEU A 2 3.15 -14.82 -0.61
CA LEU A 2 2.99 -13.37 -0.74
C LEU A 2 4.36 -12.75 -0.48
N GLY A 3 4.94 -12.07 -1.48
CA GLY A 3 6.20 -11.36 -1.32
C GLY A 3 6.07 -10.17 -0.34
N ARG A 4 7.20 -9.65 0.12
CA ARG A 4 7.28 -8.53 1.07
C ARG A 4 7.27 -7.19 0.33
N ILE A 5 6.63 -6.18 0.92
CA ILE A 5 6.86 -4.79 0.53
C ILE A 5 8.16 -4.35 1.20
N VAL A 6 9.13 -3.95 0.39
CA VAL A 6 10.43 -3.48 0.85
C VAL A 6 10.49 -1.97 0.69
N GLU A 7 10.71 -1.25 1.77
CA GLU A 7 10.93 0.19 1.77
C GLU A 7 12.39 0.52 2.05
N VAL A 8 12.98 1.38 1.22
CA VAL A 8 14.32 1.94 1.46
C VAL A 8 14.14 3.39 1.89
N SER A 9 14.22 3.61 3.21
CA SER A 9 14.02 4.92 3.86
C SER A 9 15.32 5.55 4.37
N ASN A 10 16.42 4.79 4.42
CA ASN A 10 17.72 5.31 4.83
C ASN A 10 18.38 6.07 3.68
N ASP A 11 18.82 7.30 3.97
CA ASP A 11 19.49 8.17 3.01
C ASP A 11 20.82 7.63 2.50
N LYS A 12 21.26 8.16 1.34
CA LYS A 12 22.57 7.87 0.74
C LYS A 12 22.79 6.37 0.56
N ARG A 13 21.86 5.71 -0.10
CA ARG A 13 21.97 4.29 -0.47
C ARG A 13 22.09 4.12 -1.98
N HIS A 14 22.73 3.04 -2.37
CA HIS A 14 22.79 2.59 -3.74
C HIS A 14 22.24 1.17 -3.84
N LEU A 15 21.30 0.97 -4.76
CA LEU A 15 20.65 -0.33 -5.01
C LEU A 15 21.16 -0.93 -6.30
N SER A 16 21.52 -2.20 -6.25
CA SER A 16 21.97 -2.95 -7.42
C SER A 16 21.48 -4.39 -7.35
N VAL A 17 21.68 -5.17 -8.42
CA VAL A 17 21.33 -6.58 -8.45
C VAL A 17 22.57 -7.44 -8.61
N TYR A 18 22.63 -8.54 -7.86
CA TYR A 18 23.66 -9.54 -7.99
C TYR A 18 23.15 -10.92 -7.60
N ARG A 19 23.30 -11.91 -8.48
CA ARG A 19 22.96 -13.32 -8.25
C ARG A 19 21.58 -13.55 -7.60
N GLY A 20 20.55 -12.87 -8.12
CA GLY A 20 19.17 -13.03 -7.62
C GLY A 20 18.83 -12.23 -6.35
N PHE A 21 19.76 -11.37 -5.87
CA PHE A 21 19.55 -10.50 -4.73
C PHE A 21 19.57 -9.03 -5.15
N MET A 22 18.68 -8.24 -4.55
CA MET A 22 18.88 -6.80 -4.46
C MET A 22 19.93 -6.53 -3.38
N LEU A 23 20.99 -5.84 -3.73
CA LEU A 23 22.03 -5.40 -2.80
C LEU A 23 21.81 -3.93 -2.45
N VAL A 24 21.94 -3.62 -1.16
CA VAL A 24 21.90 -2.25 -0.63
C VAL A 24 23.30 -1.89 -0.17
N HIS A 25 23.86 -0.85 -0.75
CA HIS A 25 25.18 -0.32 -0.38
C HIS A 25 25.06 1.07 0.23
N SER A 26 25.97 1.40 1.16
CA SER A 26 26.22 2.79 1.52
C SER A 26 26.82 3.55 0.34
N THR A 27 26.58 4.86 0.26
CA THR A 27 27.28 5.75 -0.69
C THR A 27 28.34 6.56 0.11
N GLY A 28 29.53 6.77 -0.48
CA GLY A 28 30.65 7.45 0.15
C GLY A 28 31.99 6.78 -0.22
N GLU A 29 33.09 7.26 0.38
CA GLU A 29 34.44 6.76 0.06
C GLU A 29 34.62 5.27 0.39
N ASN A 30 33.93 4.74 1.40
CA ASN A 30 33.92 3.33 1.77
C ASN A 30 32.56 2.72 1.44
N ARG A 31 32.30 2.43 0.17
CA ARG A 31 31.10 1.73 -0.27
C ARG A 31 31.06 0.32 0.31
N GLN A 32 30.12 0.07 1.22
CA GLN A 32 29.92 -1.23 1.85
C GLN A 32 28.50 -1.75 1.59
N GLU A 33 28.37 -3.07 1.44
CA GLU A 33 27.07 -3.71 1.46
C GLU A 33 26.51 -3.66 2.88
N VAL A 34 25.35 -3.01 3.01
CA VAL A 34 24.66 -2.86 4.30
C VAL A 34 23.44 -3.76 4.43
N GLY A 35 23.07 -4.44 3.35
CA GLY A 35 21.98 -5.39 3.33
C GLY A 35 21.74 -6.01 1.97
N ARG A 36 21.01 -7.12 1.96
CA ARG A 36 20.53 -7.78 0.75
C ARG A 36 19.16 -8.39 0.94
N VAL A 37 18.36 -8.42 -0.13
CA VAL A 37 17.03 -9.01 -0.14
C VAL A 37 16.91 -9.91 -1.37
N PRO A 38 16.46 -11.18 -1.26
CA PRO A 38 16.16 -11.99 -2.43
C PRO A 38 15.11 -11.30 -3.30
N LEU A 39 15.36 -11.21 -4.60
CA LEU A 39 14.42 -10.55 -5.54
C LEU A 39 13.05 -11.24 -5.56
N ASP A 40 13.03 -12.56 -5.40
CA ASP A 40 11.80 -13.35 -5.42
C ASP A 40 10.91 -13.13 -4.17
N ASP A 41 11.48 -12.53 -3.12
CA ASP A 41 10.75 -12.14 -1.91
C ASP A 41 10.13 -10.73 -2.02
N ILE A 42 10.44 -9.96 -3.07
CA ILE A 42 10.00 -8.58 -3.21
C ILE A 42 8.68 -8.54 -3.99
N ALA A 43 7.59 -8.16 -3.32
CA ALA A 43 6.29 -7.88 -3.97
C ALA A 43 6.19 -6.43 -4.50
N ALA A 44 6.86 -5.50 -3.84
CA ALA A 44 6.99 -4.10 -4.27
C ALA A 44 8.23 -3.48 -3.61
N LEU A 45 8.89 -2.55 -4.30
CA LEU A 45 10.00 -1.77 -3.75
C LEU A 45 9.62 -0.30 -3.70
N ILE A 46 9.71 0.31 -2.51
CA ILE A 46 9.42 1.72 -2.27
C ILE A 46 10.74 2.47 -2.07
N ALA A 47 11.03 3.38 -2.98
CA ALA A 47 12.20 4.27 -2.94
C ALA A 47 11.82 5.56 -2.20
N ASN A 48 12.07 5.58 -0.88
CA ASN A 48 11.65 6.65 0.03
C ASN A 48 12.83 7.24 0.81
N ALA A 49 13.96 7.46 0.15
CA ALA A 49 15.17 7.98 0.76
C ALA A 49 15.80 9.09 -0.09
N HIS A 50 16.46 10.06 0.58
CA HIS A 50 17.22 11.10 -0.10
C HIS A 50 18.57 10.57 -0.58
N GLY A 51 18.98 10.99 -1.78
CA GLY A 51 20.25 10.57 -2.37
C GLY A 51 20.29 9.08 -2.69
N LEU A 52 19.14 8.47 -2.91
CA LEU A 52 19.03 7.09 -3.36
C LEU A 52 19.39 7.00 -4.84
N SER A 53 20.26 6.05 -5.16
CA SER A 53 20.59 5.71 -6.54
C SER A 53 20.38 4.23 -6.78
N TYR A 54 20.10 3.84 -8.02
CA TYR A 54 19.85 2.45 -8.39
C TYR A 54 20.28 2.16 -9.82
N THR A 55 20.54 0.88 -10.08
CA THR A 55 20.91 0.44 -11.43
C THR A 55 19.66 0.12 -12.26
N ASN A 56 19.74 0.38 -13.58
CA ASN A 56 18.69 -0.05 -14.51
C ASN A 56 18.44 -1.57 -14.44
N ASN A 57 19.48 -2.37 -14.24
CA ASN A 57 19.35 -3.82 -14.11
C ASN A 57 18.47 -4.24 -12.93
N LEU A 58 18.48 -3.48 -11.83
CA LEU A 58 17.56 -3.71 -10.71
C LEU A 58 16.10 -3.46 -11.12
N LEU A 59 15.83 -2.36 -11.82
CA LEU A 59 14.49 -2.03 -12.29
C LEU A 59 13.96 -3.11 -13.25
N VAL A 60 14.78 -3.56 -14.19
CA VAL A 60 14.43 -4.66 -15.10
C VAL A 60 14.14 -5.95 -14.33
N ALA A 61 15.03 -6.33 -13.40
CA ALA A 61 14.86 -7.56 -12.62
C ALA A 61 13.60 -7.56 -11.75
N LEU A 62 13.20 -6.41 -11.21
CA LEU A 62 11.94 -6.23 -10.48
C LEU A 62 10.73 -6.33 -11.42
N ALA A 63 10.79 -5.64 -12.57
CA ALA A 63 9.72 -5.65 -13.55
C ALA A 63 9.45 -7.06 -14.11
N GLU A 64 10.49 -7.84 -14.41
CA GLU A 64 10.40 -9.22 -14.87
C GLU A 64 9.72 -10.14 -13.83
N ARG A 65 9.82 -9.81 -12.53
CA ARG A 65 9.17 -10.52 -11.42
C ARG A 65 7.78 -9.99 -11.07
N GLY A 66 7.31 -9.00 -11.80
CA GLY A 66 6.02 -8.38 -11.53
C GLY A 66 6.00 -7.47 -10.29
N ALA A 67 7.17 -7.09 -9.75
CA ALA A 67 7.31 -6.22 -8.61
C ALA A 67 7.37 -4.74 -9.04
N PRO A 68 6.38 -3.90 -8.69
CA PRO A 68 6.43 -2.47 -8.99
C PRO A 68 7.52 -1.77 -8.17
N PHE A 69 8.07 -0.70 -8.76
CA PHE A 69 9.02 0.19 -8.11
C PHE A 69 8.37 1.57 -7.93
N VAL A 70 8.20 1.99 -6.68
CA VAL A 70 7.47 3.20 -6.28
C VAL A 70 8.47 4.31 -5.96
N LEU A 71 8.27 5.50 -6.53
CA LEU A 71 9.08 6.69 -6.31
C LEU A 71 8.37 7.62 -5.33
N CYS A 72 9.07 8.01 -4.27
CA CYS A 72 8.61 9.02 -3.33
C CYS A 72 9.40 10.32 -3.48
N ALA A 73 8.72 11.44 -3.31
CA ALA A 73 9.32 12.78 -3.22
C ALA A 73 9.96 13.03 -1.84
N ALA A 74 10.62 14.17 -1.69
CA ALA A 74 11.26 14.58 -0.43
C ALA A 74 10.29 14.69 0.76
N ASN A 75 9.01 14.91 0.51
CA ASN A 75 7.95 14.93 1.51
C ASN A 75 7.31 13.54 1.74
N HIS A 76 7.95 12.48 1.24
CA HIS A 76 7.50 11.08 1.32
C HIS A 76 6.21 10.76 0.55
N ASN A 77 5.66 11.71 -0.20
CA ASN A 77 4.50 11.44 -1.06
C ASN A 77 4.91 10.65 -2.29
N VAL A 78 4.09 9.69 -2.69
CA VAL A 78 4.27 8.95 -3.94
C VAL A 78 4.06 9.89 -5.12
N VAL A 79 5.07 9.98 -6.01
CA VAL A 79 5.05 10.86 -7.19
C VAL A 79 5.14 10.10 -8.50
N GLY A 80 5.48 8.82 -8.46
CA GLY A 80 5.59 8.01 -9.66
C GLY A 80 5.76 6.53 -9.37
N MET A 81 5.62 5.71 -10.40
CA MET A 81 5.77 4.27 -10.30
C MET A 81 6.24 3.68 -11.62
N LEU A 82 7.24 2.79 -11.54
CA LEU A 82 7.53 1.86 -12.62
C LEU A 82 6.62 0.64 -12.42
N TRP A 83 5.71 0.42 -13.37
CA TRP A 83 4.80 -0.70 -13.34
C TRP A 83 5.24 -1.80 -14.30
N PRO A 84 5.32 -3.07 -13.88
CA PRO A 84 5.63 -4.19 -14.77
C PRO A 84 4.60 -4.29 -15.90
N MET A 85 5.09 -4.34 -17.14
CA MET A 85 4.23 -4.50 -18.33
C MET A 85 3.76 -5.94 -18.52
N ALA A 86 4.57 -6.91 -18.08
CA ALA A 86 4.21 -8.33 -18.12
C ALA A 86 3.20 -8.62 -17.00
N GLY A 87 1.92 -8.51 -17.32
CA GLY A 87 0.81 -8.85 -16.42
C GLY A 87 0.38 -10.30 -16.56
N HIS A 88 -0.40 -10.76 -15.58
CA HIS A 88 -1.09 -12.04 -15.69
C HIS A 88 -1.97 -12.07 -16.94
N HIS A 89 -1.98 -13.18 -17.69
CA HIS A 89 -2.74 -13.32 -18.94
C HIS A 89 -4.24 -12.93 -18.84
N GLN A 90 -4.81 -12.94 -17.64
CA GLN A 90 -6.19 -12.51 -17.38
C GLN A 90 -6.31 -11.02 -17.01
N GLN A 91 -5.23 -10.23 -17.02
CA GLN A 91 -5.26 -8.85 -16.56
C GLN A 91 -6.19 -7.98 -17.41
N ALA A 92 -6.10 -8.11 -18.74
CA ALA A 92 -6.99 -7.40 -19.67
C ALA A 92 -8.45 -7.73 -19.40
N HIS A 93 -8.78 -9.01 -19.26
CA HIS A 93 -10.13 -9.46 -18.97
C HIS A 93 -10.66 -8.94 -17.61
N ARG A 94 -9.79 -8.88 -16.60
CA ARG A 94 -10.14 -8.29 -15.28
C ARG A 94 -10.42 -6.79 -15.39
N PHE A 95 -9.62 -6.05 -16.16
CA PHE A 95 -9.89 -4.64 -16.40
C PHE A 95 -11.20 -4.41 -17.16
N GLU A 96 -11.44 -5.18 -18.20
CA GLU A 96 -12.73 -5.15 -18.93
C GLU A 96 -13.91 -5.41 -17.99
N ALA A 97 -13.82 -6.44 -17.15
CA ALA A 97 -14.86 -6.76 -16.18
C ALA A 97 -15.08 -5.63 -15.16
N GLN A 98 -14.00 -4.95 -14.70
CA GLN A 98 -14.11 -3.82 -13.81
C GLN A 98 -14.75 -2.60 -14.48
N ILE A 99 -14.36 -2.30 -15.73
CA ILE A 99 -14.93 -1.19 -16.52
C ILE A 99 -16.40 -1.46 -16.83
N ALA A 100 -16.74 -2.68 -17.20
CA ALA A 100 -18.10 -3.09 -17.50
C ALA A 100 -18.99 -3.28 -16.25
N CYS A 101 -18.44 -3.12 -15.05
CA CYS A 101 -19.16 -3.31 -13.80
C CYS A 101 -20.32 -2.33 -13.67
N LYS A 102 -21.54 -2.88 -13.60
CA LYS A 102 -22.79 -2.10 -13.51
C LYS A 102 -22.90 -1.39 -12.16
N GLU A 103 -23.59 -0.25 -12.17
CA GLU A 103 -23.77 0.60 -10.98
C GLU A 103 -24.34 -0.15 -9.76
N PRO A 104 -25.34 -1.05 -9.86
CA PRO A 104 -25.84 -1.79 -8.71
C PRO A 104 -24.76 -2.62 -8.02
N LEU A 105 -23.91 -3.30 -8.81
CA LEU A 105 -22.79 -4.09 -8.25
C LEU A 105 -21.74 -3.20 -7.62
N ARG A 106 -21.38 -2.07 -8.25
CA ARG A 106 -20.45 -1.10 -7.66
C ARG A 106 -20.94 -0.58 -6.32
N LYS A 107 -22.23 -0.25 -6.21
CA LYS A 107 -22.87 0.18 -4.95
C LYS A 107 -22.84 -0.90 -3.87
N GLN A 108 -23.03 -2.17 -4.23
CA GLN A 108 -22.92 -3.28 -3.29
C GLN A 108 -21.50 -3.49 -2.81
N LEU A 109 -20.52 -3.45 -3.72
CA LEU A 109 -19.10 -3.56 -3.39
C LEU A 109 -18.65 -2.40 -2.48
N TRP A 110 -19.09 -1.18 -2.79
CA TRP A 110 -18.82 -0.02 -1.94
C TRP A 110 -19.37 -0.21 -0.52
N ALA A 111 -20.60 -0.61 -0.38
CA ALA A 111 -21.19 -0.88 0.93
C ALA A 111 -20.42 -1.96 1.71
N ALA A 112 -19.95 -3.01 1.03
CA ALA A 112 -19.13 -4.06 1.66
C ALA A 112 -17.79 -3.51 2.16
N ILE A 113 -17.12 -2.65 1.36
CA ILE A 113 -15.86 -1.98 1.74
C ILE A 113 -16.07 -1.05 2.95
N VAL A 114 -17.10 -0.20 2.90
CA VAL A 114 -17.42 0.71 4.01
C VAL A 114 -17.70 -0.07 5.31
N LYS A 115 -18.51 -1.13 5.22
CA LYS A 115 -18.80 -1.98 6.37
C LYS A 115 -17.55 -2.62 6.95
N ALA A 116 -16.69 -3.19 6.11
CA ALA A 116 -15.42 -3.79 6.54
C ALA A 116 -14.48 -2.75 7.19
N LYS A 117 -14.38 -1.55 6.60
CA LYS A 117 -13.61 -0.44 7.17
C LYS A 117 -14.09 -0.07 8.57
N LEU A 118 -15.40 0.14 8.75
CA LEU A 118 -15.96 0.49 10.05
C LEU A 118 -15.74 -0.61 11.11
N LEU A 119 -15.87 -1.88 10.72
CA LEU A 119 -15.62 -3.00 11.63
C LEU A 119 -14.13 -3.08 12.02
N ASN A 120 -13.21 -2.85 11.09
CA ASN A 120 -11.77 -2.79 11.38
C ASN A 120 -11.43 -1.62 12.30
N GLN A 121 -12.00 -0.43 12.06
CA GLN A 121 -11.83 0.72 12.95
C GLN A 121 -12.35 0.43 14.37
N ALA A 122 -13.50 -0.23 14.48
CA ALA A 122 -14.04 -0.64 15.78
C ALA A 122 -13.13 -1.66 16.49
N ALA A 123 -12.54 -2.60 15.75
CA ALA A 123 -11.57 -3.55 16.31
C ALA A 123 -10.30 -2.86 16.82
N VAL A 124 -9.79 -1.86 16.12
CA VAL A 124 -8.65 -1.05 16.59
C VAL A 124 -9.00 -0.28 17.85
N LEU A 125 -10.18 0.40 17.90
CA LEU A 125 -10.63 1.08 19.12
C LEU A 125 -10.67 0.13 20.31
N GLN A 126 -11.24 -1.06 20.13
CA GLN A 126 -11.29 -2.08 21.18
C GLN A 126 -9.89 -2.50 21.64
N ALA A 127 -8.96 -2.73 20.72
CA ALA A 127 -7.57 -3.09 21.02
C ALA A 127 -6.82 -1.98 21.77
N MET A 128 -7.19 -0.72 21.52
CA MET A 128 -6.64 0.45 22.22
C MET A 128 -7.37 0.82 23.51
N GLY A 129 -8.32 0.01 23.95
CA GLY A 129 -9.11 0.26 25.19
C GLY A 129 -10.19 1.33 25.04
N ALA A 130 -10.45 1.81 23.83
CA ALA A 130 -11.51 2.78 23.55
C ALA A 130 -12.85 2.08 23.24
N THR A 131 -13.96 2.81 23.31
CA THR A 131 -15.32 2.27 23.10
C THR A 131 -15.59 2.05 21.59
N PRO A 132 -15.76 0.79 21.10
CA PRO A 132 -16.00 0.53 19.69
C PRO A 132 -17.47 0.73 19.27
N ALA A 133 -18.42 0.72 20.25
CA ALA A 133 -19.85 0.66 19.99
C ALA A 133 -20.40 1.75 19.03
N PRO A 134 -19.98 3.02 19.09
CA PRO A 134 -20.48 4.04 18.17
C PRO A 134 -20.14 3.77 16.70
N VAL A 135 -18.97 3.17 16.42
CA VAL A 135 -18.54 2.84 15.06
C VAL A 135 -19.19 1.52 14.60
N GLN A 136 -19.31 0.54 15.50
CA GLN A 136 -20.03 -0.71 15.21
C GLN A 136 -21.50 -0.48 14.85
N ALA A 137 -22.17 0.47 15.52
CA ALA A 137 -23.55 0.82 15.22
C ALA A 137 -23.71 1.36 13.80
N LEU A 138 -22.77 2.18 13.32
CA LEU A 138 -22.75 2.68 11.93
C LEU A 138 -22.54 1.53 10.94
N ALA A 139 -21.65 0.60 11.22
CA ALA A 139 -21.40 -0.55 10.34
C ALA A 139 -22.64 -1.40 10.06
N LYS A 140 -23.57 -1.50 11.03
CA LYS A 140 -24.84 -2.22 10.87
C LYS A 140 -25.84 -1.49 9.99
N GLN A 141 -25.71 -0.18 9.81
CA GLN A 141 -26.63 0.68 9.07
C GLN A 141 -26.21 0.89 7.62
N VAL A 142 -24.99 0.46 7.24
CA VAL A 142 -24.48 0.65 5.87
C VAL A 142 -25.39 -0.04 4.85
N ARG A 143 -25.92 0.78 3.92
CA ARG A 143 -26.76 0.35 2.80
C ARG A 143 -25.99 0.43 1.50
N SER A 144 -26.56 -0.16 0.43
CA SER A 144 -25.97 -0.15 -0.90
C SER A 144 -25.63 1.27 -1.37
N GLY A 145 -24.34 1.50 -1.69
CA GLY A 145 -23.82 2.80 -2.13
C GLY A 145 -23.54 3.80 -1.00
N ASP A 146 -23.78 3.43 0.26
CA ASP A 146 -23.61 4.30 1.44
C ASP A 146 -24.27 5.70 1.28
N PRO A 147 -25.59 5.77 1.00
CA PRO A 147 -26.25 7.04 0.72
C PRO A 147 -26.24 8.02 1.91
N ASP A 148 -26.07 7.50 3.11
CA ASP A 148 -26.03 8.29 4.34
C ASP A 148 -24.60 8.75 4.69
N ASN A 149 -23.60 8.44 3.85
CA ASN A 149 -22.20 8.75 4.06
C ASN A 149 -21.68 8.31 5.44
N LEU A 150 -22.02 7.06 5.82
CA LEU A 150 -21.62 6.47 7.09
C LEU A 150 -20.11 6.25 7.17
N GLU A 151 -19.44 6.15 6.01
CA GLU A 151 -17.98 6.12 5.92
C GLU A 151 -17.35 7.35 6.58
N ALA A 152 -17.77 8.56 6.18
CA ALA A 152 -17.24 9.81 6.73
C ALA A 152 -17.65 10.03 8.19
N GLN A 153 -18.89 9.64 8.56
CA GLN A 153 -19.34 9.70 9.94
C GLN A 153 -18.52 8.77 10.84
N GLY A 154 -18.21 7.56 10.34
CA GLY A 154 -17.38 6.59 11.03
C GLY A 154 -15.94 7.08 11.20
N ALA A 155 -15.35 7.65 10.17
CA ALA A 155 -14.01 8.24 10.24
C ALA A 155 -13.92 9.33 11.31
N ARG A 156 -14.88 10.26 11.34
CA ARG A 156 -14.93 11.34 12.35
C ARG A 156 -15.04 10.77 13.76
N LYS A 157 -15.93 9.79 13.99
CA LYS A 157 -16.07 9.15 15.30
C LYS A 157 -14.82 8.38 15.70
N TYR A 158 -14.23 7.64 14.77
CA TYR A 158 -13.04 6.84 15.00
C TYR A 158 -11.87 7.71 15.47
N TRP A 159 -11.56 8.77 14.76
CA TRP A 159 -10.44 9.65 15.11
C TRP A 159 -10.68 10.38 16.43
N GLY A 160 -11.90 10.88 16.67
CA GLY A 160 -12.24 11.50 17.95
C GLY A 160 -12.14 10.55 19.14
N LEU A 161 -12.50 9.26 18.97
CA LEU A 161 -12.37 8.26 20.03
C LEU A 161 -10.93 7.76 20.23
N LEU A 162 -10.12 7.73 19.16
CA LEU A 162 -8.74 7.26 19.21
C LEU A 162 -7.79 8.32 19.78
N MET A 163 -7.93 9.57 19.32
CA MET A 163 -7.01 10.67 19.63
C MET A 163 -7.52 11.57 20.76
N GLY A 164 -8.78 11.42 21.15
CA GLY A 164 -9.39 12.28 22.18
C GLY A 164 -9.63 13.71 21.72
N PRO A 165 -9.77 14.66 22.66
CA PRO A 165 -10.18 16.04 22.38
C PRO A 165 -9.15 16.87 21.58
N LEU A 166 -8.02 16.31 21.24
CA LEU A 166 -6.98 16.98 20.42
C LEU A 166 -7.21 16.82 18.89
N PHE A 167 -8.33 16.17 18.50
CA PHE A 167 -8.65 15.90 17.10
C PHE A 167 -10.00 16.53 16.68
#